data_ed6f1633e0cbd59415be3a244ddb1fce
#
_entry.id   ed6f1633e0cbd59415be3a244ddb1fce
#
_cell.length_a   1.000
_cell.length_b   1.000
_cell.length_c   1.000
_cell.angle_alpha   90.00
_cell.angle_beta   90.00
_cell.angle_gamma   90.00
#
_symmetry.space_group_name_H-M   'P 1'
#
loop_
_entity.id
_entity.type
_entity.pdbx_description
1 polymer ?
#
loop_
_entity_poly.entity_id
_entity_poly.type
_entity_poly.pdbx_seq_one_letter_code
_entity_poly.pdbx_strand_id
1 'polypeptide(L)'
;FIYGGVNFEPYRAKFEQTIGKKIDSIETYPASEGFIAFQDTQTEPGLLLNINAGIFFEFIPADEYYNENPTRLSLKDVELNKNYAIILNTNAGLWGYSIGDTIKFVSLKPYRIIVSGRIKHFTSAFGEHVIGEEVDYAIEQACKVLNLDVTEYHVAPKVMPKEGGIDYY
;
A
#
# COMPACT_ATOMS: atom_id res chain seq x y z
N PHE A 1 -8.29 15.29 -11.71
CA PHE A 1 -8.96 14.12 -11.14
C PHE A 1 -8.35 13.79 -9.79
N ILE A 2 -9.19 13.59 -8.76
CA ILE A 2 -8.73 13.21 -7.41
C ILE A 2 -9.26 11.81 -7.11
N TYR A 3 -8.43 10.94 -6.61
CA TYR A 3 -8.78 9.57 -6.24
C TYR A 3 -8.10 9.12 -4.94
N GLY A 4 -8.59 8.05 -4.36
CA GLY A 4 -8.00 7.42 -3.17
C GLY A 4 -8.62 6.07 -2.88
N GLY A 5 -7.99 5.30 -2.02
CA GLY A 5 -8.48 4.02 -1.54
C GLY A 5 -8.23 2.80 -2.44
N VAL A 6 -7.75 3.00 -3.68
CA VAL A 6 -7.38 1.94 -4.61
C VAL A 6 -6.12 2.31 -5.38
N ASN A 7 -5.33 1.31 -5.76
CA ASN A 7 -4.28 1.53 -6.75
C ASN A 7 -4.93 1.80 -8.11
N PHE A 8 -4.82 3.03 -8.61
CA PHE A 8 -5.46 3.46 -9.85
C PHE A 8 -4.60 3.17 -11.10
N GLU A 9 -3.32 2.92 -10.95
CA GLU A 9 -2.40 2.77 -12.08
C GLU A 9 -2.80 1.71 -13.11
N PRO A 10 -3.31 0.52 -12.73
CA PRO A 10 -3.79 -0.46 -13.70
C PRO A 10 -4.95 0.02 -14.58
N TYR A 11 -5.72 0.99 -14.10
CA TYR A 11 -6.92 1.50 -14.78
C TYR A 11 -6.68 2.82 -15.54
N ARG A 12 -5.54 3.47 -15.33
CA ARG A 12 -5.21 4.81 -15.86
C ARG A 12 -5.33 4.87 -17.38
N ALA A 13 -4.73 3.93 -18.09
CA ALA A 13 -4.72 3.94 -19.56
C ALA A 13 -6.14 3.86 -20.14
N LYS A 14 -6.99 2.98 -19.60
CA LYS A 14 -8.38 2.84 -20.02
C LYS A 14 -9.22 4.07 -19.70
N PHE A 15 -8.99 4.68 -18.54
CA PHE A 15 -9.63 5.91 -18.11
C PHE A 15 -9.30 7.08 -19.06
N GLU A 16 -8.02 7.29 -19.38
CA GLU A 16 -7.58 8.34 -20.31
C GLU A 16 -8.12 8.11 -21.73
N GLN A 17 -8.16 6.87 -22.17
CA GLN A 17 -8.77 6.49 -23.45
C GLN A 17 -10.27 6.83 -23.48
N THR A 18 -11.00 6.53 -22.40
CA THR A 18 -12.45 6.81 -22.31
C THR A 18 -12.73 8.30 -22.32
N ILE A 19 -11.89 9.09 -21.67
CA ILE A 19 -12.00 10.58 -21.65
C ILE A 19 -11.51 11.20 -22.97
N GLY A 20 -10.63 10.51 -23.70
CA GLY A 20 -10.04 10.99 -24.93
C GLY A 20 -8.86 11.92 -24.77
N LYS A 21 -8.34 12.12 -23.55
CA LYS A 21 -7.15 12.92 -23.27
C LYS A 21 -6.48 12.52 -21.95
N LYS A 22 -5.19 12.80 -21.86
CA LYS A 22 -4.46 12.70 -20.60
C LYS A 22 -4.95 13.74 -19.60
N ILE A 23 -5.14 13.35 -18.35
CA ILE A 23 -5.60 14.22 -17.26
C ILE A 23 -4.67 14.09 -16.07
N ASP A 24 -4.26 15.21 -15.51
CA ASP A 24 -3.54 15.24 -14.25
C ASP A 24 -4.42 14.69 -13.13
N SER A 25 -3.83 13.86 -12.30
CA SER A 25 -4.50 13.24 -11.18
C SER A 25 -3.76 13.50 -9.88
N ILE A 26 -4.52 13.55 -8.79
CA ILE A 26 -3.99 13.67 -7.42
C ILE A 26 -4.48 12.47 -6.64
N GLU A 27 -3.54 11.72 -6.12
CA GLU A 27 -3.82 10.62 -5.20
C GLU A 27 -3.94 11.14 -3.77
N THR A 28 -4.89 10.60 -3.04
CA THR A 28 -5.10 10.88 -1.62
C THR A 28 -5.18 9.58 -0.83
N TYR A 29 -4.73 9.62 0.41
CA TYR A 29 -4.86 8.52 1.34
C TYR A 29 -5.75 8.96 2.53
N PRO A 30 -7.08 9.00 2.31
CA PRO A 30 -8.04 9.21 3.38
C PRO A 30 -8.38 7.88 4.05
N ALA A 31 -8.69 7.94 5.35
CA ALA A 31 -9.32 6.88 6.11
C ALA A 31 -10.42 7.49 6.98
N SER A 32 -11.36 6.68 7.48
CA SER A 32 -12.36 7.16 8.45
C SER A 32 -11.70 7.72 9.70
N GLU A 33 -10.53 7.21 10.04
CA GLU A 33 -9.73 7.53 11.21
C GLU A 33 -8.89 8.80 11.05
N GLY A 34 -8.67 9.26 9.80
CA GLY A 34 -7.91 10.47 9.54
C GLY A 34 -7.43 10.63 8.10
N PHE A 35 -7.04 11.84 7.75
CA PHE A 35 -6.43 12.14 6.45
C PHE A 35 -4.92 11.97 6.55
N ILE A 36 -4.41 10.85 6.02
CA ILE A 36 -3.07 10.33 6.31
C ILE A 36 -2.01 10.96 5.42
N ALA A 37 -2.24 10.94 4.10
CA ALA A 37 -1.27 11.44 3.14
C ALA A 37 -1.96 11.90 1.84
N PHE A 38 -1.24 12.66 1.01
CA PHE A 38 -1.72 13.13 -0.28
C PHE A 38 -0.58 13.40 -1.25
N GLN A 39 -0.85 13.31 -2.53
CA GLN A 39 0.07 13.71 -3.58
C GLN A 39 0.10 15.24 -3.66
N ASP A 40 1.25 15.84 -3.35
CA ASP A 40 1.48 17.30 -3.38
C ASP A 40 2.23 17.76 -4.65
N THR A 41 2.74 16.82 -5.44
CA THR A 41 3.48 17.07 -6.68
C THR A 41 3.26 15.97 -7.70
N GLN A 42 3.40 16.27 -8.98
CA GLN A 42 3.31 15.30 -10.08
C GLN A 42 4.67 14.67 -10.41
N THR A 43 5.76 15.18 -9.87
CA THR A 43 7.12 14.79 -10.24
C THR A 43 7.80 13.84 -9.26
N GLU A 44 7.42 13.91 -7.99
CA GLU A 44 8.02 13.10 -6.94
C GLU A 44 7.15 11.88 -6.62
N PRO A 45 7.75 10.69 -6.46
CA PRO A 45 6.99 9.49 -6.13
C PRO A 45 6.43 9.54 -4.70
N GLY A 46 5.29 8.91 -4.53
CA GLY A 46 4.64 8.74 -3.23
C GLY A 46 3.84 9.94 -2.74
N LEU A 47 3.14 9.72 -1.65
CA LEU A 47 2.25 10.67 -1.01
C LEU A 47 2.97 11.37 0.14
N LEU A 48 2.83 12.67 0.25
CA LEU A 48 3.35 13.44 1.39
C LEU A 48 2.57 13.05 2.65
N LEU A 49 3.28 12.55 3.67
CA LEU A 49 2.68 12.19 4.95
C LEU A 49 2.24 13.45 5.71
N ASN A 50 1.00 13.48 6.16
CA ASN A 50 0.37 14.65 6.80
C ASN A 50 0.70 14.73 8.31
N ILE A 51 1.95 15.01 8.64
CA ILE A 51 2.47 14.98 10.01
C ILE A 51 2.00 16.15 10.91
N ASN A 52 1.39 17.18 10.32
CA ASN A 52 1.02 18.41 11.04
C ASN A 52 -0.50 18.52 11.30
N ALA A 53 -1.28 17.47 11.07
CA ALA A 53 -2.74 17.48 11.15
C ALA A 53 -3.32 16.87 12.45
N GLY A 54 -2.55 16.85 13.53
CA GLY A 54 -3.02 16.33 14.83
C GLY A 54 -3.06 14.81 14.92
N ILE A 55 -2.37 14.11 14.04
CA ILE A 55 -2.15 12.67 14.09
C ILE A 55 -0.70 12.40 14.46
N PHE A 56 -0.48 11.62 15.50
CA PHE A 56 0.83 11.08 15.83
C PHE A 56 0.92 9.66 15.25
N PHE A 57 1.90 9.45 14.38
CA PHE A 57 2.10 8.18 13.69
C PHE A 57 3.14 7.33 14.40
N GLU A 58 2.84 6.04 14.54
CA GLU A 58 3.78 5.00 14.89
C GLU A 58 3.80 3.94 13.78
N PHE A 59 4.87 3.19 13.71
CA PHE A 59 5.09 2.20 12.65
C PHE A 59 5.57 0.89 13.27
N ILE A 60 4.94 -0.22 12.86
CA ILE A 60 5.37 -1.57 13.22
C ILE A 60 5.92 -2.22 11.96
N PRO A 61 7.17 -2.76 11.95
CA PRO A 61 7.63 -3.58 10.84
C PRO A 61 6.60 -4.65 10.49
N ALA A 62 6.25 -4.78 9.22
CA ALA A 62 5.11 -5.60 8.82
C ALA A 62 5.28 -7.08 9.20
N ASP A 63 6.50 -7.57 9.20
CA ASP A 63 6.91 -8.92 9.62
C ASP A 63 6.80 -9.16 11.14
N GLU A 64 6.77 -8.09 11.94
CA GLU A 64 6.62 -8.17 13.40
C GLU A 64 5.17 -7.97 13.88
N TYR A 65 4.25 -7.59 12.99
CA TYR A 65 2.91 -7.13 13.38
C TYR A 65 2.14 -8.10 14.28
N TYR A 66 2.30 -9.40 14.07
CA TYR A 66 1.63 -10.45 14.84
C TYR A 66 2.43 -10.96 16.03
N ASN A 67 3.61 -10.41 16.29
CA ASN A 67 4.39 -10.74 17.47
C ASN A 67 3.65 -10.28 18.73
N GLU A 68 3.87 -10.97 19.85
CA GLU A 68 3.28 -10.59 21.14
C GLU A 68 3.70 -9.19 21.60
N ASN A 69 4.95 -8.80 21.29
CA ASN A 69 5.52 -7.49 21.60
C ASN A 69 6.22 -6.93 20.37
N PRO A 70 5.49 -6.39 19.38
CA PRO A 70 6.08 -5.86 18.17
C PRO A 70 6.83 -4.56 18.45
N THR A 71 7.90 -4.32 17.71
CA THR A 71 8.65 -3.06 17.79
C THR A 71 7.79 -1.90 17.30
N ARG A 72 7.69 -0.83 18.10
CA ARG A 72 7.01 0.41 17.73
C ARG A 72 8.03 1.50 17.44
N LEU A 73 8.01 1.98 16.22
CA LEU A 73 8.92 2.98 15.70
C LEU A 73 8.22 4.33 15.56
N SER A 74 8.96 5.40 15.78
CA SER A 74 8.53 6.75 15.41
C SER A 74 9.09 7.14 14.04
N LEU A 75 8.67 8.28 13.49
CA LEU A 75 9.15 8.78 12.19
C LEU A 75 10.67 8.88 12.05
N LYS A 76 11.39 9.12 13.15
CA LYS A 76 12.85 9.23 13.11
C LYS A 76 13.58 7.88 12.92
N ASP A 77 12.87 6.77 13.18
CA ASP A 77 13.44 5.43 13.25
C ASP A 77 13.07 4.57 12.01
N VAL A 78 12.25 5.12 11.09
CA VAL A 78 11.83 4.40 9.89
C VAL A 78 12.91 4.39 8.81
N GLU A 79 12.88 3.36 7.97
CA GLU A 79 13.83 3.13 6.90
C GLU A 79 13.14 3.17 5.53
N LEU A 80 13.89 3.53 4.48
CA LEU A 80 13.39 3.50 3.10
C LEU A 80 13.09 2.07 2.65
N ASN A 81 12.04 1.93 1.87
CA ASN A 81 11.64 0.68 1.18
C ASN A 81 11.33 -0.51 2.11
N LYS A 82 11.20 -0.28 3.41
CA LYS A 82 10.74 -1.28 4.37
C LYS A 82 9.24 -1.17 4.57
N ASN A 83 8.55 -2.31 4.65
CA ASN A 83 7.12 -2.35 4.92
C ASN A 83 6.81 -2.16 6.39
N TYR A 84 5.84 -1.29 6.67
CA TYR A 84 5.35 -1.01 8.01
C TYR A 84 3.83 -1.04 8.06
N ALA A 85 3.26 -1.62 9.09
CA ALA A 85 1.89 -1.35 9.49
C ALA A 85 1.82 0.04 10.11
N ILE A 86 0.89 0.87 9.64
CA ILE A 86 0.70 2.23 10.16
C ILE A 86 -0.25 2.22 11.36
N ILE A 87 0.14 2.92 12.41
CA ILE A 87 -0.58 3.04 13.68
C ILE A 87 -0.88 4.51 13.93
N LEU A 88 -2.11 4.80 14.26
CA LEU A 88 -2.60 6.16 14.47
C LEU A 88 -2.86 6.45 15.94
N ASN A 89 -2.45 7.65 16.37
CA ASN A 89 -2.85 8.25 17.62
C ASN A 89 -3.43 9.63 17.29
N THR A 90 -4.72 9.83 17.54
CA THR A 90 -5.43 11.04 17.14
C THR A 90 -6.00 11.79 18.34
N ASN A 91 -6.21 13.09 18.19
CA ASN A 91 -6.90 13.92 19.17
C ASN A 91 -8.41 13.61 19.27
N ALA A 92 -8.95 12.82 18.33
CA ALA A 92 -10.33 12.32 18.40
C ALA A 92 -10.50 11.08 19.31
N GLY A 93 -9.43 10.63 19.98
CA GLY A 93 -9.49 9.55 20.97
C GLY A 93 -9.06 8.17 20.46
N LEU A 94 -8.50 8.06 19.28
CA LEU A 94 -7.84 6.84 18.84
C LEU A 94 -6.40 6.79 19.39
N TRP A 95 -6.08 5.72 20.10
CA TRP A 95 -4.76 5.53 20.71
C TRP A 95 -4.19 4.17 20.31
N GLY A 96 -3.02 4.20 19.65
CA GLY A 96 -2.38 2.99 19.15
C GLY A 96 -3.24 2.20 18.17
N TYR A 97 -4.09 2.89 17.39
CA TYR A 97 -5.08 2.26 16.52
C TYR A 97 -4.44 1.82 15.20
N SER A 98 -4.56 0.53 14.90
CA SER A 98 -4.14 -0.02 13.61
C SER A 98 -5.31 0.02 12.63
N ILE A 99 -5.13 0.72 11.51
CA ILE A 99 -6.09 0.69 10.40
C ILE A 99 -5.95 -0.54 9.52
N GLY A 100 -4.89 -1.32 9.74
CA GLY A 100 -4.63 -2.56 9.01
C GLY A 100 -3.95 -2.38 7.65
N ASP A 101 -3.56 -1.17 7.31
CA ASP A 101 -2.82 -0.89 6.08
C ASP A 101 -1.32 -0.99 6.29
N THR A 102 -0.61 -1.39 5.22
CA THR A 102 0.85 -1.35 5.17
C THR A 102 1.32 -0.27 4.21
N ILE A 103 2.44 0.34 4.58
CA ILE A 103 3.07 1.42 3.82
C ILE A 103 4.57 1.16 3.68
N LYS A 104 5.19 1.81 2.68
CA LYS A 104 6.64 1.95 2.55
C LYS A 104 7.01 3.42 2.46
N PHE A 105 8.13 3.81 3.07
CA PHE A 105 8.70 5.13 2.86
C PHE A 105 9.54 5.14 1.58
N VAL A 106 9.24 6.06 0.68
CA VAL A 106 9.99 6.32 -0.57
C VAL A 106 10.86 7.56 -0.45
N SER A 107 10.62 8.41 0.56
CA SER A 107 11.46 9.53 0.95
C SER A 107 11.34 9.79 2.45
N LEU A 108 12.44 10.26 3.07
CA LEU A 108 12.47 10.66 4.48
C LEU A 108 12.57 12.19 4.66
N LYS A 109 12.78 12.94 3.59
CA LYS A 109 12.88 14.42 3.60
C LYS A 109 12.35 15.01 2.30
N PRO A 110 11.07 15.40 2.23
CA PRO A 110 10.02 15.18 3.23
C PRO A 110 9.64 13.69 3.34
N TYR A 111 8.89 13.33 4.39
CA TYR A 111 8.37 11.97 4.52
C TYR A 111 7.31 11.71 3.45
N ARG A 112 7.62 10.80 2.53
CA ARG A 112 6.71 10.33 1.50
C ARG A 112 6.53 8.83 1.60
N ILE A 113 5.29 8.40 1.44
CA ILE A 113 4.89 7.01 1.57
C ILE A 113 4.16 6.53 0.32
N ILE A 114 4.19 5.22 0.10
CA ILE A 114 3.25 4.52 -0.76
C ILE A 114 2.46 3.52 0.09
N VAL A 115 1.21 3.30 -0.26
CA VAL A 115 0.40 2.24 0.34
C VAL A 115 0.77 0.94 -0.34
N SER A 116 1.34 -0.01 0.40
CA SER A 116 1.83 -1.29 -0.14
C SER A 116 0.81 -2.42 -0.01
N GLY A 117 -0.27 -2.23 0.75
CA GLY A 117 -1.33 -3.22 0.89
C GLY A 117 -2.02 -3.18 2.24
N ARG A 118 -2.58 -4.32 2.63
CA ARG A 118 -3.21 -4.52 3.93
C ARG A 118 -2.58 -5.67 4.69
N ILE A 119 -2.45 -5.49 6.00
CA ILE A 119 -1.86 -6.51 6.88
C ILE A 119 -2.66 -7.84 6.87
N LYS A 120 -3.97 -7.77 6.66
CA LYS A 120 -4.85 -8.94 6.53
C LYS A 120 -4.78 -9.64 5.17
N HIS A 121 -4.15 -9.01 4.18
CA HIS A 121 -4.00 -9.55 2.83
C HIS A 121 -2.62 -10.19 2.60
N PHE A 122 -1.86 -10.44 3.67
CA PHE A 122 -0.73 -11.34 3.58
C PHE A 122 -1.26 -12.74 3.31
N THR A 123 -1.12 -13.20 2.08
CA THR A 123 -1.35 -14.59 1.76
C THR A 123 -0.10 -15.35 2.17
N SER A 124 -0.04 -15.76 3.42
CA SER A 124 1.01 -16.66 3.93
C SER A 124 0.38 -18.01 4.16
N ALA A 125 0.46 -18.89 3.19
CA ALA A 125 0.02 -20.26 3.40
C ALA A 125 1.03 -21.08 4.21
N PHE A 126 2.34 -20.75 4.12
CA PHE A 126 3.43 -21.54 4.73
C PHE A 126 4.65 -20.68 5.14
N GLY A 127 4.47 -19.41 5.49
CA GLY A 127 5.56 -18.51 5.93
C GLY A 127 6.13 -17.63 4.84
N GLU A 128 5.57 -17.67 3.64
CA GLU A 128 5.87 -16.74 2.55
C GLU A 128 4.94 -15.52 2.67
N HIS A 129 5.49 -14.33 2.49
CA HIS A 129 4.72 -13.08 2.60
C HIS A 129 4.58 -12.47 1.20
N VAL A 130 3.51 -12.82 0.49
CA VAL A 130 3.13 -12.15 -0.76
C VAL A 130 2.23 -10.97 -0.42
N ILE A 131 2.67 -9.77 -0.71
CA ILE A 131 1.92 -8.53 -0.49
C ILE A 131 1.20 -8.06 -1.76
N GLY A 132 0.14 -7.26 -1.60
CA GLY A 132 -0.67 -6.77 -2.71
C GLY A 132 0.16 -6.05 -3.78
N GLU A 133 1.17 -5.26 -3.39
CA GLU A 133 2.06 -4.56 -4.31
C GLU A 133 2.83 -5.50 -5.26
N GLU A 134 3.29 -6.64 -4.76
CA GLU A 134 4.01 -7.64 -5.57
C GLU A 134 3.07 -8.29 -6.57
N VAL A 135 1.83 -8.55 -6.17
CA VAL A 135 0.79 -9.07 -7.06
C VAL A 135 0.44 -8.06 -8.13
N ASP A 136 0.16 -6.80 -7.75
CA ASP A 136 -0.14 -5.71 -8.68
C ASP A 136 0.97 -5.56 -9.72
N TYR A 137 2.22 -5.54 -9.27
CA TYR A 137 3.39 -5.46 -10.15
C TYR A 137 3.48 -6.65 -11.11
N ALA A 138 3.29 -7.87 -10.62
CA ALA A 138 3.34 -9.09 -11.44
C ALA A 138 2.24 -9.08 -12.52
N ILE A 139 1.02 -8.71 -12.14
CA ILE A 139 -0.11 -8.57 -13.08
C ILE A 139 0.17 -7.50 -14.12
N GLU A 140 0.67 -6.33 -13.71
CA GLU A 140 1.01 -5.25 -14.63
C GLU A 140 2.08 -5.69 -15.67
N GLN A 141 3.14 -6.38 -15.22
CA GLN A 141 4.17 -6.89 -16.14
C GLN A 141 3.60 -7.94 -17.10
N ALA A 142 2.77 -8.87 -16.60
CA ALA A 142 2.13 -9.88 -17.44
C ALA A 142 1.20 -9.23 -18.48
N CYS A 143 0.41 -8.25 -18.10
CA CYS A 143 -0.47 -7.50 -19.00
C CYS A 143 0.32 -6.79 -20.11
N LYS A 144 1.44 -6.14 -19.76
CA LYS A 144 2.32 -5.48 -20.74
C LYS A 144 2.90 -6.47 -21.76
N VAL A 145 3.40 -7.62 -21.29
CA VAL A 145 4.00 -8.65 -22.16
C VAL A 145 2.98 -9.30 -23.09
N LEU A 146 1.79 -9.57 -22.57
CA LEU A 146 0.74 -10.28 -23.28
C LEU A 146 -0.20 -9.35 -24.06
N ASN A 147 -0.05 -8.04 -23.92
CA ASN A 147 -0.93 -7.00 -24.46
C ASN A 147 -2.41 -7.26 -24.08
N LEU A 148 -2.65 -7.50 -22.80
CA LEU A 148 -3.96 -7.77 -22.22
C LEU A 148 -4.37 -6.68 -21.25
N ASP A 149 -5.68 -6.45 -21.14
CA ASP A 149 -6.27 -5.63 -20.09
C ASP A 149 -6.94 -6.53 -19.05
N VAL A 150 -6.65 -6.29 -17.78
CA VAL A 150 -7.30 -6.96 -16.63
C VAL A 150 -8.30 -5.99 -16.02
N THR A 151 -9.55 -6.43 -15.87
CA THR A 151 -10.61 -5.63 -15.24
C THR A 151 -10.65 -5.85 -13.73
N GLU A 152 -10.57 -7.10 -13.29
CA GLU A 152 -10.54 -7.52 -11.90
C GLU A 152 -9.72 -8.81 -11.78
N TYR A 153 -9.09 -9.01 -10.65
CA TYR A 153 -8.37 -10.25 -10.34
C TYR A 153 -8.46 -10.60 -8.84
N HIS A 154 -8.18 -11.83 -8.52
CA HIS A 154 -7.97 -12.30 -7.16
C HIS A 154 -6.79 -13.26 -7.13
N VAL A 155 -6.13 -13.36 -5.98
CA VAL A 155 -5.01 -14.26 -5.76
C VAL A 155 -5.34 -15.18 -4.60
N ALA A 156 -5.14 -16.47 -4.81
CA ALA A 156 -5.32 -17.48 -3.78
C ALA A 156 -4.17 -18.49 -3.79
N PRO A 157 -3.74 -18.99 -2.62
CA PRO A 157 -2.75 -20.05 -2.56
C PRO A 157 -3.33 -21.36 -3.08
N LYS A 158 -2.59 -22.06 -3.93
CA LYS A 158 -2.92 -23.43 -4.34
C LYS A 158 -2.24 -24.41 -3.39
N VAL A 159 -3.03 -24.96 -2.48
CA VAL A 159 -2.53 -25.92 -1.51
C VAL A 159 -2.36 -27.28 -2.17
N MET A 160 -1.19 -27.91 -1.98
CA MET A 160 -0.83 -29.24 -2.52
C MET A 160 -0.82 -29.30 -4.07
N PRO A 161 0.03 -28.56 -4.75
CA PRO A 161 0.26 -28.77 -6.19
C PRO A 161 0.83 -30.16 -6.45
N LYS A 162 0.54 -30.73 -7.63
CA LYS A 162 0.95 -32.11 -7.98
C LYS A 162 2.47 -32.32 -8.00
N GLU A 163 3.24 -31.27 -8.13
CA GLU A 163 4.71 -31.30 -8.25
C GLU A 163 5.44 -30.90 -6.96
N GLY A 164 4.72 -30.68 -5.87
CA GLY A 164 5.29 -30.18 -4.60
C GLY A 164 5.60 -28.68 -4.64
N GLY A 165 5.59 -28.03 -3.49
CA GLY A 165 5.76 -26.58 -3.37
C GLY A 165 4.43 -25.84 -3.21
N ILE A 166 4.47 -24.51 -3.38
CA ILE A 166 3.29 -23.63 -3.29
C ILE A 166 3.20 -22.84 -4.59
N ASP A 167 2.04 -22.90 -5.23
CA ASP A 167 1.68 -22.05 -6.35
C ASP A 167 0.58 -21.08 -5.93
N TYR A 168 0.55 -19.92 -6.58
CA TYR A 168 -0.53 -18.93 -6.47
C TYR A 168 -1.27 -18.83 -7.82
N TYR A 169 -2.56 -18.67 -7.79
CA TYR A 169 -3.42 -18.45 -8.97
C TYR A 169 -4.53 -17.43 -8.68
#